data_3f4b9a94cf370e1af79970b3d913aa07
#
_entry.id   3f4b9a94cf370e1af79970b3d913aa07
#
_cell.length_a   1.000
_cell.length_b   1.000
_cell.length_c   1.000
_cell.angle_alpha   90.00
_cell.angle_beta   90.00
_cell.angle_gamma   90.00
#
_symmetry.space_group_name_H-M   'P 1'
#
loop_
_entity.id
_entity.type
_entity.pdbx_description
1 polymer ?
#
loop_
_entity_poly.entity_id
_entity_poly.type
_entity_poly.pdbx_seq_one_letter_code
_entity_poly.pdbx_strand_id
1 'polypeptide(L)'
;MINNLFKEFTELDQVEAIALGGSRSGENYDNKSDYDVYIYISAPISEEIRKEILNNYCSYVEIGNHYWEYEDNCILNNGIDIDIIYRNLDDFCESVSDVVEKYQAHNGYTTCMWHNLLNSKIVYDNNKRLEQVKKRFSVPYPGKLKDNIIERNYNLLCTAMPAYYNQIEKACIRNDKVSIIHRTTAFLESYFDIIFALNRLTHPGEKRLIEICRQQCTILPNDFELNLNRLFDDMLIHPEKLNEDIKDIITELKAVL
;
A
#
# COMPACT_ATOMS: atom_id res chain seq x y z
N MET A 1 15.55 7.98 22.35
CA MET A 1 16.40 7.38 21.32
C MET A 1 15.93 7.82 19.93
N ILE A 2 14.75 7.43 19.47
CA ILE A 2 14.27 7.75 18.10
C ILE A 2 14.22 9.26 17.79
N ASN A 3 13.77 10.09 18.72
CA ASN A 3 13.73 11.55 18.53
C ASN A 3 15.13 12.18 18.35
N ASN A 4 16.16 11.57 18.93
CA ASN A 4 17.54 12.04 18.74
C ASN A 4 18.05 11.65 17.35
N LEU A 5 17.71 10.43 16.88
CA LEU A 5 18.00 10.00 15.52
C LEU A 5 17.36 10.96 14.49
N PHE A 6 16.06 11.27 14.67
CA PHE A 6 15.41 12.22 13.77
C PHE A 6 16.06 13.60 13.80
N LYS A 7 16.49 14.05 14.98
CA LYS A 7 17.17 15.33 15.11
C LYS A 7 18.45 15.39 14.28
N GLU A 8 19.27 14.34 14.26
CA GLU A 8 20.49 14.32 13.43
C GLU A 8 20.17 14.42 11.95
N PHE A 9 19.11 13.73 11.49
CA PHE A 9 18.66 13.90 10.10
C PHE A 9 18.16 15.32 9.81
N THR A 10 17.54 16.00 10.77
CA THR A 10 17.05 17.38 10.56
C THR A 10 18.14 18.43 10.44
N GLU A 11 19.38 18.11 10.84
CA GLU A 11 20.54 18.99 10.67
C GLU A 11 21.13 18.95 9.24
N LEU A 12 20.64 18.03 8.39
CA LEU A 12 21.07 17.91 7.00
C LEU A 12 20.24 18.81 6.10
N ASP A 13 20.90 19.67 5.32
CA ASP A 13 20.25 20.64 4.43
C ASP A 13 19.32 19.99 3.38
N GLN A 14 19.61 18.72 3.01
CA GLN A 14 18.82 17.97 2.06
C GLN A 14 17.45 17.50 2.62
N VAL A 15 17.31 17.45 3.95
CA VAL A 15 16.08 16.92 4.59
C VAL A 15 15.01 18.00 4.68
N GLU A 16 13.94 17.81 3.96
CA GLU A 16 12.80 18.73 3.93
C GLU A 16 11.74 18.38 4.97
N ALA A 17 11.45 17.07 5.16
CA ALA A 17 10.48 16.61 6.14
C ALA A 17 10.77 15.17 6.59
N ILE A 18 10.26 14.81 7.77
CA ILE A 18 10.25 13.45 8.31
C ILE A 18 8.82 13.13 8.74
N ALA A 19 8.31 11.97 8.31
CA ALA A 19 7.02 11.47 8.73
C ALA A 19 7.09 10.00 9.15
N LEU A 20 6.20 9.60 10.06
CA LEU A 20 5.99 8.21 10.46
C LEU A 20 4.80 7.63 9.71
N GLY A 21 4.97 6.46 9.14
CA GLY A 21 3.93 5.63 8.53
C GLY A 21 3.53 4.46 9.41
N GLY A 22 2.90 3.48 8.76
CA GLY A 22 2.55 2.20 9.35
C GLY A 22 1.76 2.29 10.66
N SER A 23 1.92 1.30 11.52
CA SER A 23 1.19 1.21 12.79
C SER A 23 1.50 2.38 13.74
N ARG A 24 2.71 2.93 13.69
CA ARG A 24 3.16 4.02 14.56
C ARG A 24 2.72 5.42 14.12
N SER A 25 2.06 5.54 12.99
CA SER A 25 1.40 6.79 12.61
C SER A 25 0.13 7.07 13.44
N GLY A 26 -0.52 6.02 13.96
CA GLY A 26 -1.70 6.08 14.82
C GLY A 26 -1.40 5.92 16.30
N GLU A 27 -2.47 5.76 17.11
CA GLU A 27 -2.37 5.53 18.56
C GLU A 27 -2.36 4.03 18.95
N ASN A 28 -2.72 3.14 18.01
CA ASN A 28 -2.90 1.71 18.25
C ASN A 28 -1.69 0.90 17.75
N TYR A 29 -0.52 1.07 18.37
CA TYR A 29 0.64 0.24 18.11
C TYR A 29 1.10 -0.48 19.38
N ASP A 30 1.68 -1.66 19.24
CA ASP A 30 2.33 -2.35 20.34
C ASP A 30 3.83 -1.96 20.45
N ASN A 31 4.45 -2.32 21.58
CA ASN A 31 5.86 -2.00 21.82
C ASN A 31 6.85 -2.73 20.89
N LYS A 32 6.39 -3.70 20.11
CA LYS A 32 7.19 -4.48 19.16
C LYS A 32 6.98 -4.03 17.71
N SER A 33 6.03 -3.13 17.48
CA SER A 33 5.80 -2.60 16.13
C SER A 33 7.05 -1.90 15.60
N ASP A 34 7.42 -2.20 14.37
CA ASP A 34 8.45 -1.56 13.57
C ASP A 34 8.20 -0.04 13.39
N TYR A 35 9.22 0.66 13.00
CA TYR A 35 9.12 2.06 12.57
C TYR A 35 9.21 2.13 11.06
N ASP A 36 8.14 2.58 10.40
CA ASP A 36 8.15 3.01 9.00
C ASP A 36 8.41 4.52 8.96
N VAL A 37 9.59 4.94 8.56
CA VAL A 37 10.02 6.34 8.55
C VAL A 37 10.18 6.83 7.11
N TYR A 38 9.51 7.91 6.77
CA TYR A 38 9.67 8.57 5.47
C TYR A 38 10.49 9.85 5.65
N ILE A 39 11.67 9.90 5.06
CA ILE A 39 12.50 11.10 4.98
C ILE A 39 12.35 11.68 3.58
N TYR A 40 11.73 12.85 3.52
CA TYR A 40 11.58 13.60 2.27
C TYR A 40 12.81 14.47 2.07
N ILE A 41 13.43 14.32 0.91
CA ILE A 41 14.73 14.94 0.59
C ILE A 41 14.66 15.75 -0.71
N SER A 42 15.39 16.86 -0.76
CA SER A 42 15.58 17.67 -1.98
C SER A 42 16.71 17.14 -2.86
N ALA A 43 17.68 16.42 -2.27
CA ALA A 43 18.81 15.80 -2.96
C ALA A 43 19.25 14.55 -2.19
N PRO A 44 19.91 13.58 -2.84
CA PRO A 44 20.42 12.38 -2.19
C PRO A 44 21.38 12.69 -1.04
N ILE A 45 21.25 11.96 0.07
CA ILE A 45 22.19 11.96 1.20
C ILE A 45 23.20 10.83 0.97
N SER A 46 24.52 11.10 1.13
CA SER A 46 25.53 10.05 0.92
C SER A 46 25.37 8.90 1.91
N GLU A 47 25.72 7.70 1.46
CA GLU A 47 25.64 6.49 2.30
C GLU A 47 26.55 6.58 3.53
N GLU A 48 27.71 7.24 3.40
CA GLU A 48 28.64 7.44 4.51
C GLU A 48 28.02 8.26 5.63
N ILE A 49 27.34 9.38 5.29
CA ILE A 49 26.69 10.25 6.27
C ILE A 49 25.55 9.50 6.95
N ARG A 50 24.70 8.80 6.17
CA ARG A 50 23.59 8.02 6.71
C ARG A 50 24.08 6.93 7.65
N LYS A 51 25.14 6.21 7.25
CA LYS A 51 25.76 5.15 8.05
C LYS A 51 26.36 5.69 9.35
N GLU A 52 27.02 6.85 9.30
CA GLU A 52 27.55 7.51 10.50
C GLU A 52 26.46 7.84 11.50
N ILE A 53 25.35 8.45 11.04
CA ILE A 53 24.20 8.76 11.87
C ILE A 53 23.59 7.49 12.46
N LEU A 54 23.30 6.50 11.62
CA LEU A 54 22.57 5.29 12.02
C LEU A 54 23.36 4.43 13.01
N ASN A 55 24.69 4.34 12.88
CA ASN A 55 25.55 3.59 13.79
C ASN A 55 25.50 4.12 15.24
N ASN A 56 25.11 5.37 15.46
CA ASN A 56 24.96 5.93 16.82
C ASN A 56 23.70 5.38 17.53
N TYR A 57 22.69 4.90 16.79
CA TYR A 57 21.37 4.54 17.33
C TYR A 57 20.97 3.09 17.06
N CYS A 58 21.64 2.41 16.14
CA CYS A 58 21.29 1.07 15.68
C CYS A 58 22.37 0.06 16.01
N SER A 59 21.97 -1.14 16.37
CA SER A 59 22.84 -2.31 16.58
C SER A 59 23.14 -3.05 15.26
N TYR A 60 22.30 -2.85 14.24
CA TYR A 60 22.46 -3.36 12.89
C TYR A 60 22.02 -2.31 11.88
N VAL A 61 22.76 -2.17 10.79
CA VAL A 61 22.52 -1.16 9.74
C VAL A 61 22.79 -1.76 8.37
N GLU A 62 21.80 -1.75 7.52
CA GLU A 62 21.89 -2.10 6.10
C GLU A 62 21.51 -0.87 5.27
N ILE A 63 22.45 -0.39 4.43
CA ILE A 63 22.34 0.88 3.74
C ILE A 63 22.04 0.69 2.26
N GLY A 64 21.12 1.51 1.74
CA GLY A 64 20.93 1.71 0.30
C GLY A 64 20.23 0.55 -0.40
N ASN A 65 19.30 -0.09 0.24
CA ASN A 65 18.44 -1.08 -0.39
C ASN A 65 17.53 -0.45 -1.45
N HIS A 66 17.30 -1.17 -2.55
CA HIS A 66 16.45 -0.77 -3.68
C HIS A 66 15.47 -1.88 -4.09
N TYR A 67 15.09 -2.73 -3.13
CA TYR A 67 14.21 -3.87 -3.45
C TYR A 67 12.76 -3.43 -3.69
N TRP A 68 12.31 -2.42 -2.98
CA TRP A 68 10.98 -1.82 -3.12
C TRP A 68 11.07 -0.32 -3.35
N GLU A 69 11.58 0.43 -2.38
CA GLU A 69 11.92 1.84 -2.48
C GLU A 69 13.41 2.03 -2.16
N TYR A 70 13.89 3.26 -2.18
CA TYR A 70 15.25 3.55 -1.72
C TYR A 70 15.22 3.71 -0.19
N GLU A 71 15.83 2.75 0.51
CA GLU A 71 15.69 2.64 1.96
C GLU A 71 16.95 2.15 2.67
N ASP A 72 17.01 2.43 3.96
CA ASP A 72 17.93 1.83 4.90
C ASP A 72 17.15 1.00 5.91
N ASN A 73 17.53 -0.28 6.10
CA ASN A 73 16.86 -1.20 7.02
C ASN A 73 17.76 -1.41 8.23
N CYS A 74 17.27 -1.13 9.44
CA CYS A 74 18.08 -1.12 10.64
C CYS A 74 17.39 -1.78 11.81
N ILE A 75 18.18 -2.17 12.82
CA ILE A 75 17.66 -2.58 14.13
C ILE A 75 18.17 -1.55 15.15
N LEU A 76 17.24 -0.85 15.79
CA LEU A 76 17.57 0.10 16.85
C LEU A 76 18.28 -0.61 18.04
N ASN A 77 19.04 0.11 18.85
CA ASN A 77 19.73 -0.43 20.02
C ASN A 77 18.80 -1.05 21.08
N ASN A 78 17.49 -0.81 20.99
CA ASN A 78 16.49 -1.45 21.82
C ASN A 78 15.84 -2.70 21.19
N GLY A 79 16.33 -3.14 20.01
CA GLY A 79 15.88 -4.34 19.30
C GLY A 79 14.62 -4.15 18.45
N ILE A 80 14.19 -2.92 18.20
CA ILE A 80 13.04 -2.63 17.33
C ILE A 80 13.55 -2.36 15.91
N ASP A 81 12.90 -2.95 14.92
CA ASP A 81 13.19 -2.73 13.50
C ASP A 81 12.75 -1.32 13.08
N ILE A 82 13.52 -0.71 12.18
CA ILE A 82 13.25 0.58 11.60
C ILE A 82 13.61 0.58 10.11
N ASP A 83 12.62 0.89 9.28
CA ASP A 83 12.78 1.08 7.84
C ASP A 83 12.73 2.57 7.54
N ILE A 84 13.81 3.09 6.96
CA ILE A 84 13.94 4.50 6.63
C ILE A 84 13.91 4.66 5.12
N ILE A 85 12.80 5.13 4.60
CA ILE A 85 12.53 5.29 3.18
C ILE A 85 12.79 6.75 2.79
N TYR A 86 13.64 6.94 1.78
CA TYR A 86 14.02 8.26 1.26
C TYR A 86 13.23 8.58 0.00
N ARG A 87 12.50 9.70 0.00
CA ARG A 87 11.68 10.15 -1.14
C ARG A 87 12.00 11.58 -1.52
N ASN A 88 12.08 11.86 -2.82
CA ASN A 88 11.99 13.24 -3.28
C ASN A 88 10.55 13.71 -3.08
N LEU A 89 10.36 14.89 -2.43
CA LEU A 89 9.02 15.37 -2.11
C LEU A 89 8.22 15.80 -3.35
N ASP A 90 8.89 16.35 -4.35
CA ASP A 90 8.23 16.82 -5.58
C ASP A 90 7.78 15.61 -6.44
N ASP A 91 8.63 14.58 -6.60
CA ASP A 91 8.29 13.35 -7.31
C ASP A 91 7.14 12.60 -6.61
N PHE A 92 7.17 12.55 -5.29
CA PHE A 92 6.08 11.95 -4.50
C PHE A 92 4.77 12.72 -4.66
N CYS A 93 4.84 14.06 -4.62
CA CYS A 93 3.70 14.94 -4.85
C CYS A 93 3.12 14.74 -6.26
N GLU A 94 3.96 14.60 -7.29
CA GLU A 94 3.51 14.34 -8.65
C GLU A 94 2.81 12.98 -8.78
N SER A 95 3.37 11.92 -8.20
CA SER A 95 2.77 10.59 -8.21
C SER A 95 1.37 10.57 -7.56
N VAL A 96 1.19 11.27 -6.44
CA VAL A 96 -0.12 11.41 -5.80
C VAL A 96 -1.06 12.27 -6.66
N SER A 97 -0.55 13.33 -7.32
CA SER A 97 -1.33 14.17 -8.24
C SER A 97 -1.86 13.38 -9.43
N ASP A 98 -1.07 12.46 -9.99
CA ASP A 98 -1.49 11.59 -11.11
C ASP A 98 -2.73 10.79 -10.73
N VAL A 99 -2.78 10.28 -9.51
CA VAL A 99 -3.93 9.53 -9.01
C VAL A 99 -5.09 10.46 -8.66
N VAL A 100 -4.87 11.48 -7.83
CA VAL A 100 -5.96 12.26 -7.20
C VAL A 100 -6.53 13.32 -8.14
N GLU A 101 -5.68 13.99 -8.92
CA GLU A 101 -6.07 15.13 -9.77
C GLU A 101 -6.22 14.73 -11.25
N LYS A 102 -5.38 13.79 -11.74
CA LYS A 102 -5.47 13.28 -13.12
C LYS A 102 -6.30 11.99 -13.23
N TYR A 103 -6.74 11.44 -12.05
CA TYR A 103 -7.63 10.27 -11.94
C TYR A 103 -7.07 9.00 -12.57
N GLN A 104 -5.75 8.83 -12.53
CA GLN A 104 -5.07 7.67 -13.08
C GLN A 104 -5.32 6.45 -12.20
N ALA A 105 -5.84 5.36 -12.78
CA ALA A 105 -6.04 4.08 -12.10
C ALA A 105 -4.91 3.11 -12.44
N HIS A 106 -4.55 2.25 -11.47
CA HIS A 106 -3.54 1.20 -11.60
C HIS A 106 -4.17 -0.20 -11.51
N ASN A 107 -3.37 -1.23 -11.64
CA ASN A 107 -3.79 -2.62 -11.48
C ASN A 107 -3.66 -3.02 -9.99
N GLY A 108 -4.62 -2.62 -9.18
CA GLY A 108 -4.55 -2.73 -7.73
C GLY A 108 -3.77 -1.58 -7.07
N TYR A 109 -3.99 -1.40 -5.78
CA TYR A 109 -3.29 -0.43 -4.92
C TYR A 109 -3.30 1.02 -5.41
N THR A 110 -4.24 1.41 -6.27
CA THR A 110 -4.23 2.73 -6.92
C THR A 110 -4.05 3.89 -5.95
N THR A 111 -4.72 3.86 -4.81
CA THR A 111 -4.71 4.96 -3.85
C THR A 111 -3.81 4.73 -2.63
N CYS A 112 -2.90 3.74 -2.69
CA CYS A 112 -2.06 3.36 -1.55
C CYS A 112 -1.11 4.49 -1.12
N MET A 113 -0.44 5.16 -2.07
CA MET A 113 0.44 6.29 -1.75
C MET A 113 -0.32 7.52 -1.28
N TRP A 114 -1.53 7.73 -1.78
CA TRP A 114 -2.43 8.76 -1.24
C TRP A 114 -2.86 8.44 0.19
N HIS A 115 -3.21 7.17 0.48
CA HIS A 115 -3.49 6.71 1.84
C HIS A 115 -2.30 6.96 2.77
N ASN A 116 -1.11 6.57 2.33
CA ASN A 116 0.13 6.76 3.07
C ASN A 116 0.37 8.24 3.42
N LEU A 117 0.24 9.14 2.43
CA LEU A 117 0.34 10.58 2.65
C LEU A 117 -0.65 11.07 3.71
N LEU A 118 -1.94 10.73 3.57
CA LEU A 118 -2.99 11.24 4.46
C LEU A 118 -2.84 10.73 5.90
N ASN A 119 -2.38 9.52 6.09
CA ASN A 119 -2.31 8.86 7.40
C ASN A 119 -0.92 8.93 8.05
N SER A 120 0.11 9.36 7.35
CA SER A 120 1.43 9.57 7.97
C SER A 120 1.40 10.70 8.99
N LYS A 121 2.18 10.54 10.07
CA LYS A 121 2.34 11.56 11.13
C LYS A 121 3.59 12.37 10.88
N ILE A 122 3.46 13.66 10.61
CA ILE A 122 4.59 14.57 10.45
C ILE A 122 5.33 14.72 11.78
N VAL A 123 6.64 14.46 11.76
CA VAL A 123 7.56 14.61 12.90
C VAL A 123 8.39 15.89 12.74
N TYR A 124 8.81 16.17 11.53
CA TYR A 124 9.56 17.36 11.15
C TYR A 124 9.12 17.83 9.77
N ASP A 125 9.04 19.13 9.56
CA ASP A 125 8.66 19.70 8.26
C ASP A 125 9.27 21.09 8.12
N ASN A 126 10.36 21.18 7.37
CA ASN A 126 11.02 22.44 7.07
C ASN A 126 10.14 23.24 6.10
N ASN A 127 9.86 24.50 6.45
CA ASN A 127 9.01 25.39 5.64
C ASN A 127 7.58 24.90 5.39
N LYS A 128 7.10 23.88 6.13
CA LYS A 128 5.75 23.30 6.03
C LYS A 128 5.40 22.79 4.64
N ARG A 129 6.39 22.27 3.90
CA ARG A 129 6.17 21.75 2.53
C ARG A 129 5.32 20.49 2.53
N LEU A 130 5.62 19.53 3.41
CA LEU A 130 4.84 18.30 3.52
C LEU A 130 3.42 18.56 4.03
N GLU A 131 3.25 19.50 5.00
CA GLU A 131 1.93 19.92 5.47
C GLU A 131 1.10 20.52 4.32
N GLN A 132 1.70 21.32 3.45
CA GLN A 132 1.04 21.90 2.27
C GLN A 132 0.64 20.83 1.27
N VAL A 133 1.50 19.85 0.98
CA VAL A 133 1.20 18.71 0.11
C VAL A 133 0.05 17.88 0.69
N LYS A 134 0.10 17.57 1.98
CA LYS A 134 -0.95 16.86 2.69
C LYS A 134 -2.28 17.60 2.64
N LYS A 135 -2.27 18.90 2.82
CA LYS A 135 -3.46 19.77 2.70
C LYS A 135 -4.02 19.79 1.27
N ARG A 136 -3.15 19.88 0.25
CA ARG A 136 -3.56 19.86 -1.17
C ARG A 136 -4.36 18.60 -1.50
N PHE A 137 -3.92 17.44 -0.99
CA PHE A 137 -4.56 16.16 -1.27
C PHE A 137 -5.57 15.71 -0.19
N SER A 138 -5.83 16.51 0.84
CA SER A 138 -6.93 16.29 1.80
C SER A 138 -8.26 16.73 1.19
N VAL A 139 -8.68 16.06 0.13
CA VAL A 139 -9.89 16.36 -0.66
C VAL A 139 -10.90 15.22 -0.58
N PRO A 140 -12.19 15.47 -0.83
CA PRO A 140 -13.16 14.39 -0.99
C PRO A 140 -12.72 13.43 -2.10
N TYR A 141 -12.97 12.14 -1.91
CA TYR A 141 -12.58 11.12 -2.88
C TYR A 141 -13.22 11.42 -4.25
N PRO A 142 -12.42 11.62 -5.33
CA PRO A 142 -12.94 12.06 -6.62
C PRO A 142 -13.81 10.98 -7.26
N GLY A 143 -15.02 11.36 -7.72
CA GLY A 143 -15.93 10.42 -8.37
C GLY A 143 -15.34 9.80 -9.65
N LYS A 144 -14.64 10.62 -10.45
CA LYS A 144 -13.99 10.14 -11.66
C LYS A 144 -12.86 9.14 -11.38
N LEU A 145 -12.11 9.34 -10.30
CA LEU A 145 -11.09 8.36 -9.88
C LEU A 145 -11.74 7.03 -9.50
N LYS A 146 -12.82 7.08 -8.70
CA LYS A 146 -13.61 5.89 -8.36
C LYS A 146 -14.02 5.12 -9.62
N ASP A 147 -14.63 5.82 -10.56
CA ASP A 147 -15.15 5.20 -11.79
C ASP A 147 -14.03 4.60 -12.64
N ASN A 148 -12.89 5.29 -12.78
CA ASN A 148 -11.73 4.79 -13.50
C ASN A 148 -11.10 3.54 -12.84
N ILE A 149 -11.02 3.51 -11.49
CA ILE A 149 -10.51 2.35 -10.76
C ILE A 149 -11.42 1.15 -10.96
N ILE A 150 -12.74 1.35 -10.81
CA ILE A 150 -13.72 0.28 -10.98
C ILE A 150 -13.68 -0.25 -12.43
N GLU A 151 -13.73 0.62 -13.43
CA GLU A 151 -13.68 0.22 -14.83
C GLU A 151 -12.42 -0.58 -15.16
N ARG A 152 -11.25 -0.04 -14.80
CA ARG A 152 -9.96 -0.68 -15.08
C ARG A 152 -9.84 -2.04 -14.43
N ASN A 153 -10.07 -2.12 -13.13
CA ASN A 153 -9.86 -3.34 -12.37
C ASN A 153 -10.95 -4.38 -12.64
N TYR A 154 -12.21 -3.99 -12.85
CA TYR A 154 -13.26 -4.92 -13.23
C TYR A 154 -13.00 -5.55 -14.60
N ASN A 155 -12.46 -4.78 -15.56
CA ASN A 155 -12.01 -5.33 -16.82
C ASN A 155 -10.90 -6.38 -16.65
N LEU A 156 -9.95 -6.14 -15.74
CA LEU A 156 -8.90 -7.10 -15.41
C LEU A 156 -9.44 -8.34 -14.68
N LEU A 157 -10.46 -8.19 -13.84
CA LEU A 157 -11.06 -9.34 -13.16
C LEU A 157 -11.70 -10.31 -14.14
N CYS A 158 -12.55 -9.84 -15.08
CA CYS A 158 -13.42 -10.76 -15.82
C CYS A 158 -13.78 -10.40 -17.27
N THR A 159 -13.68 -9.13 -17.73
CA THR A 159 -14.24 -8.76 -19.04
C THR A 159 -13.21 -8.66 -20.16
N ALA A 160 -11.96 -8.32 -19.85
CA ALA A 160 -10.90 -8.25 -20.85
C ALA A 160 -10.49 -9.65 -21.34
N MET A 161 -9.95 -9.73 -22.57
CA MET A 161 -9.43 -11.01 -23.07
C MET A 161 -8.36 -11.64 -22.14
N PRO A 162 -7.38 -10.86 -21.59
CA PRO A 162 -6.40 -11.38 -20.63
C PRO A 162 -6.90 -11.32 -19.18
N ALA A 163 -8.21 -11.37 -18.92
CA ALA A 163 -8.76 -11.28 -17.57
C ALA A 163 -8.22 -12.37 -16.63
N TYR A 164 -8.06 -12.04 -15.36
CA TYR A 164 -7.56 -12.98 -14.34
C TYR A 164 -8.43 -14.22 -14.23
N TYR A 165 -9.76 -14.09 -14.30
CA TYR A 165 -10.68 -15.24 -14.33
C TYR A 165 -10.27 -16.26 -15.39
N ASN A 166 -10.08 -15.83 -16.64
CA ASN A 166 -9.69 -16.73 -17.75
C ASN A 166 -8.27 -17.33 -17.55
N GLN A 167 -7.38 -16.59 -16.91
CA GLN A 167 -6.01 -17.04 -16.66
C GLN A 167 -5.97 -18.08 -15.53
N ILE A 168 -6.76 -17.89 -14.47
CA ILE A 168 -6.90 -18.83 -13.36
C ILE A 168 -7.55 -20.11 -13.85
N GLU A 169 -8.62 -20.04 -14.63
CA GLU A 169 -9.26 -21.21 -15.24
C GLU A 169 -8.25 -22.08 -16.01
N LYS A 170 -7.43 -21.47 -16.86
CA LYS A 170 -6.37 -22.18 -17.61
C LYS A 170 -5.32 -22.79 -16.69
N ALA A 171 -4.96 -22.12 -15.60
CA ALA A 171 -4.01 -22.63 -14.63
C ALA A 171 -4.58 -23.83 -13.86
N CYS A 172 -5.86 -23.79 -13.48
CA CYS A 172 -6.57 -24.91 -12.83
C CYS A 172 -6.64 -26.14 -13.74
N ILE A 173 -7.02 -25.96 -15.02
CA ILE A 173 -7.06 -27.05 -16.01
C ILE A 173 -5.70 -27.75 -16.14
N ARG A 174 -4.59 -26.97 -16.04
CA ARG A 174 -3.23 -27.48 -16.15
C ARG A 174 -2.66 -28.00 -14.83
N ASN A 175 -3.40 -27.85 -13.73
CA ASN A 175 -2.92 -28.10 -12.37
C ASN A 175 -1.59 -27.38 -12.06
N ASP A 176 -1.43 -26.14 -12.59
CA ASP A 176 -0.25 -25.30 -12.40
C ASP A 176 -0.42 -24.44 -11.14
N LYS A 177 0.00 -24.97 -9.99
CA LYS A 177 -0.16 -24.33 -8.68
C LYS A 177 0.53 -22.98 -8.60
N VAL A 178 1.70 -22.81 -9.22
CA VAL A 178 2.43 -21.53 -9.20
C VAL A 178 1.62 -20.48 -9.95
N SER A 179 1.11 -20.80 -11.13
CA SER A 179 0.28 -19.90 -11.91
C SER A 179 -1.04 -19.57 -11.20
N ILE A 180 -1.67 -20.54 -10.53
CA ILE A 180 -2.87 -20.32 -9.71
C ILE A 180 -2.60 -19.25 -8.64
N ILE A 181 -1.54 -19.41 -7.83
CA ILE A 181 -1.20 -18.46 -6.77
C ILE A 181 -0.96 -17.07 -7.35
N HIS A 182 -0.10 -16.93 -8.36
CA HIS A 182 0.21 -15.64 -8.97
C HIS A 182 -1.03 -14.92 -9.52
N ARG A 183 -1.92 -15.65 -10.21
CA ARG A 183 -3.11 -15.04 -10.81
C ARG A 183 -4.17 -14.70 -9.78
N THR A 184 -4.32 -15.54 -8.75
CA THR A 184 -5.25 -15.25 -7.65
C THR A 184 -4.78 -14.06 -6.81
N THR A 185 -3.47 -13.91 -6.58
CA THR A 185 -2.93 -12.71 -5.92
C THR A 185 -3.26 -11.45 -6.72
N ALA A 186 -2.97 -11.43 -8.02
CA ALA A 186 -3.29 -10.28 -8.88
C ALA A 186 -4.81 -9.99 -8.99
N PHE A 187 -5.63 -11.06 -8.95
CA PHE A 187 -7.08 -10.92 -8.86
C PHE A 187 -7.50 -10.20 -7.58
N LEU A 188 -6.94 -10.61 -6.43
CA LEU A 188 -7.25 -10.00 -5.13
C LEU A 188 -6.81 -8.53 -5.06
N GLU A 189 -5.63 -8.18 -5.59
CA GLU A 189 -5.17 -6.79 -5.68
C GLU A 189 -6.20 -5.90 -6.41
N SER A 190 -6.67 -6.34 -7.57
CA SER A 190 -7.69 -5.62 -8.34
C SER A 190 -9.07 -5.62 -7.64
N TYR A 191 -9.44 -6.72 -7.01
CA TYR A 191 -10.71 -6.84 -6.28
C TYR A 191 -10.80 -5.85 -5.11
N PHE A 192 -9.77 -5.80 -4.27
CA PHE A 192 -9.76 -4.88 -3.13
C PHE A 192 -9.66 -3.42 -3.56
N ASP A 193 -8.95 -3.12 -4.66
CA ASP A 193 -8.91 -1.75 -5.20
C ASP A 193 -10.33 -1.27 -5.59
N ILE A 194 -11.15 -2.15 -6.19
CA ILE A 194 -12.56 -1.87 -6.47
C ILE A 194 -13.36 -1.66 -5.18
N ILE A 195 -13.22 -2.53 -4.18
CA ILE A 195 -13.96 -2.44 -2.92
C ILE A 195 -13.69 -1.10 -2.22
N PHE A 196 -12.41 -0.69 -2.10
CA PHE A 196 -12.06 0.60 -1.51
C PHE A 196 -12.58 1.78 -2.34
N ALA A 197 -12.43 1.73 -3.66
CA ALA A 197 -12.94 2.78 -4.56
C ALA A 197 -14.46 2.93 -4.47
N LEU A 198 -15.19 1.81 -4.43
CA LEU A 198 -16.65 1.78 -4.29
C LEU A 198 -17.11 2.50 -3.02
N ASN A 199 -16.39 2.32 -1.93
CA ASN A 199 -16.64 2.95 -0.64
C ASN A 199 -16.00 4.34 -0.49
N ARG A 200 -15.32 4.86 -1.51
CA ARG A 200 -14.59 6.14 -1.47
C ARG A 200 -13.57 6.21 -0.34
N LEU A 201 -12.94 5.09 -0.07
CA LEU A 201 -11.85 4.93 0.89
C LEU A 201 -10.52 4.76 0.13
N THR A 202 -9.46 5.31 0.68
CA THR A 202 -8.12 5.07 0.15
C THR A 202 -7.64 3.68 0.53
N HIS A 203 -6.93 2.99 -0.37
CA HIS A 203 -6.42 1.64 -0.16
C HIS A 203 -5.27 1.61 0.87
N PRO A 204 -5.36 0.86 1.97
CA PRO A 204 -4.39 0.93 3.07
C PRO A 204 -3.10 0.12 2.88
N GLY A 205 -2.98 -0.64 1.80
CA GLY A 205 -1.92 -1.64 1.59
C GLY A 205 -2.47 -3.07 1.69
N GLU A 206 -1.58 -4.07 1.75
CA GLU A 206 -1.98 -5.50 1.66
C GLU A 206 -2.43 -6.13 2.99
N LYS A 207 -2.16 -5.45 4.12
CA LYS A 207 -2.37 -6.05 5.45
C LYS A 207 -3.82 -5.95 5.93
N ARG A 208 -4.38 -7.05 6.45
CA ARG A 208 -5.70 -7.11 7.13
C ARG A 208 -6.88 -6.59 6.29
N LEU A 209 -6.85 -6.74 4.98
CA LEU A 209 -7.83 -6.14 4.08
C LEU A 209 -9.28 -6.55 4.39
N ILE A 210 -9.54 -7.82 4.68
CA ILE A 210 -10.90 -8.30 5.04
C ILE A 210 -11.40 -7.61 6.31
N GLU A 211 -10.55 -7.54 7.34
CA GLU A 211 -10.91 -6.90 8.61
C GLU A 211 -11.20 -5.40 8.41
N ILE A 212 -10.33 -4.70 7.67
CA ILE A 212 -10.50 -3.27 7.38
C ILE A 212 -11.78 -3.02 6.57
N CYS A 213 -12.04 -3.84 5.55
CA CYS A 213 -13.26 -3.72 4.77
C CYS A 213 -14.51 -3.92 5.64
N ARG A 214 -14.51 -4.91 6.53
CA ARG A 214 -15.63 -5.17 7.44
C ARG A 214 -15.87 -4.01 8.42
N GLN A 215 -14.81 -3.33 8.85
CA GLN A 215 -14.91 -2.23 9.81
C GLN A 215 -15.29 -0.89 9.15
N GLN A 216 -14.84 -0.64 7.92
CA GLN A 216 -14.89 0.69 7.32
C GLN A 216 -15.78 0.78 6.08
N CYS A 217 -16.01 -0.33 5.36
CA CYS A 217 -16.81 -0.32 4.15
C CYS A 217 -18.30 -0.43 4.49
N THR A 218 -19.10 0.42 3.88
CA THR A 218 -20.60 0.40 3.98
C THR A 218 -21.23 -0.38 2.84
N ILE A 219 -20.53 -0.55 1.73
CA ILE A 219 -20.95 -1.28 0.55
C ILE A 219 -20.01 -2.45 0.35
N LEU A 220 -20.49 -3.67 0.62
CA LEU A 220 -19.76 -4.91 0.39
C LEU A 220 -20.63 -5.87 -0.42
N PRO A 221 -20.04 -6.74 -1.27
CA PRO A 221 -20.74 -7.84 -1.90
C PRO A 221 -21.39 -8.76 -0.87
N ASN A 222 -22.48 -9.44 -1.23
CA ASN A 222 -23.05 -10.46 -0.37
C ASN A 222 -22.01 -11.56 -0.10
N ASP A 223 -22.07 -12.14 1.08
CA ASP A 223 -21.14 -13.21 1.51
C ASP A 223 -19.65 -12.87 1.30
N PHE A 224 -19.28 -11.58 1.35
CA PHE A 224 -17.92 -11.07 1.10
C PHE A 224 -16.82 -11.89 1.79
N GLU A 225 -16.92 -12.04 3.12
CA GLU A 225 -15.91 -12.78 3.90
C GLU A 225 -15.98 -14.28 3.65
N LEU A 226 -17.18 -14.84 3.53
CA LEU A 226 -17.41 -16.26 3.28
C LEU A 226 -16.81 -16.70 1.93
N ASN A 227 -17.07 -15.93 0.87
CA ASN A 227 -16.57 -16.22 -0.46
C ASN A 227 -15.03 -16.11 -0.54
N LEU A 228 -14.43 -15.13 0.12
CA LEU A 228 -12.97 -15.01 0.18
C LEU A 228 -12.32 -16.15 0.99
N ASN A 229 -12.88 -16.52 2.13
CA ASN A 229 -12.36 -17.65 2.91
C ASN A 229 -12.45 -18.96 2.12
N ARG A 230 -13.57 -19.21 1.42
CA ARG A 230 -13.71 -20.37 0.54
C ARG A 230 -12.66 -20.38 -0.58
N LEU A 231 -12.44 -19.23 -1.22
CA LEU A 231 -11.38 -19.07 -2.22
C LEU A 231 -10.00 -19.46 -1.67
N PHE A 232 -9.65 -19.02 -0.46
CA PHE A 232 -8.36 -19.34 0.17
C PHE A 232 -8.24 -20.82 0.53
N ASP A 233 -9.31 -21.42 1.04
CA ASP A 233 -9.33 -22.84 1.41
C ASP A 233 -9.20 -23.74 0.17
N ASP A 234 -9.92 -23.41 -0.92
CA ASP A 234 -9.95 -24.24 -2.13
C ASP A 234 -8.75 -24.00 -3.06
N MET A 235 -8.09 -22.83 -2.99
CA MET A 235 -7.01 -22.45 -3.92
C MET A 235 -5.90 -23.51 -4.05
N LEU A 236 -5.51 -24.17 -2.97
CA LEU A 236 -4.42 -25.16 -2.95
C LEU A 236 -4.91 -26.60 -2.79
N ILE A 237 -6.07 -26.82 -2.19
CA ILE A 237 -6.59 -28.14 -1.83
C ILE A 237 -7.56 -28.65 -2.91
N HIS A 238 -8.39 -27.76 -3.42
CA HIS A 238 -9.46 -28.06 -4.37
C HIS A 238 -9.46 -27.13 -5.58
N PRO A 239 -8.34 -27.07 -6.36
CA PRO A 239 -8.22 -26.12 -7.46
C PRO A 239 -9.29 -26.30 -8.55
N GLU A 240 -9.97 -27.44 -8.60
CA GLU A 240 -11.10 -27.71 -9.48
C GLU A 240 -12.34 -26.88 -9.14
N LYS A 241 -12.47 -26.38 -7.90
CA LYS A 241 -13.58 -25.53 -7.46
C LYS A 241 -13.28 -24.04 -7.61
N LEU A 242 -12.03 -23.67 -7.73
CA LEU A 242 -11.58 -22.27 -7.70
C LEU A 242 -12.28 -21.38 -8.73
N ASN A 243 -12.59 -21.92 -9.90
CA ASN A 243 -13.32 -21.18 -10.94
C ASN A 243 -14.75 -20.83 -10.53
N GLU A 244 -15.40 -21.71 -9.77
CA GLU A 244 -16.75 -21.46 -9.24
C GLU A 244 -16.68 -20.38 -8.14
N ASP A 245 -15.71 -20.48 -7.23
CA ASP A 245 -15.50 -19.50 -6.17
C ASP A 245 -15.24 -18.09 -6.72
N ILE A 246 -14.36 -17.98 -7.71
CA ILE A 246 -14.07 -16.67 -8.36
C ILE A 246 -15.29 -16.15 -9.10
N LYS A 247 -16.06 -17.01 -9.75
CA LYS A 247 -17.30 -16.64 -10.44
C LYS A 247 -18.35 -16.08 -9.47
N ASP A 248 -18.48 -16.70 -8.30
CA ASP A 248 -19.37 -16.22 -7.25
C ASP A 248 -18.93 -14.85 -6.74
N ILE A 249 -17.63 -14.68 -6.44
CA ILE A 249 -17.04 -13.39 -6.01
C ILE A 249 -17.33 -12.30 -7.05
N ILE A 250 -17.13 -12.57 -8.34
CA ILE A 250 -17.39 -11.61 -9.42
C ILE A 250 -18.88 -11.30 -9.53
N THR A 251 -19.74 -12.30 -9.36
CA THR A 251 -21.18 -12.13 -9.47
C THR A 251 -21.72 -11.23 -8.36
N GLU A 252 -21.30 -11.48 -7.13
CA GLU A 252 -21.68 -10.66 -5.98
C GLU A 252 -21.06 -9.26 -6.02
N LEU A 253 -19.82 -9.13 -6.52
CA LEU A 253 -19.22 -7.83 -6.77
C LEU A 253 -20.02 -7.02 -7.78
N LYS A 254 -20.44 -7.64 -8.90
CA LYS A 254 -21.23 -6.99 -9.94
C LYS A 254 -22.57 -6.46 -9.42
N ALA A 255 -23.16 -7.13 -8.44
CA ALA A 255 -24.45 -6.74 -7.87
C ALA A 255 -24.40 -5.42 -7.08
N VAL A 256 -23.19 -4.97 -6.67
CA VAL A 256 -22.99 -3.74 -5.88
C VAL A 256 -22.31 -2.61 -6.67
N LEU A 257 -21.90 -2.84 -7.93
CA LEU A 257 -21.34 -1.84 -8.83
C LEU A 257 -22.45 -1.04 -9.53
#